data_76f03e3d680c7267a99c8617704d7041
#
_entry.id   76f03e3d680c7267a99c8617704d7041
#
_cell.length_a   1.000
_cell.length_b   1.000
_cell.length_c   1.000
_cell.angle_alpha   90.00
_cell.angle_beta   90.00
_cell.angle_gamma   90.00
#
_symmetry.space_group_name_H-M   'P 1'
#
loop_
_entity.id
_entity.type
_entity.pdbx_description
1 polymer ?
#
loop_
_entity_poly.entity_id
_entity_poly.type
_entity_poly.pdbx_seq_one_letter_code
_entity_poly.pdbx_strand_id
1 'polypeptide(L)'
;MIVLSNTGGIAVTNAFLVADEDSRQAVIFDAPNDTVGPLLDEAASRGFDVIGLWLTHGHFDHVADHAVVTQRFPAAKVLIHRLDEPKLQQPQSKFFPLPFVIPARSADGYVEDGQTLHIGGLEARVIFTPGHSPGHVMYHFPEQRLLIGGDLIICGAVGRTDLPDSDPAALDASIRRVMQLPGSTQLLPGHGHPGTLEHERKHNRYVQQAIETSSR
;
A
#
# COMPACT_ATOMS: atom_id res chain seq x y z
N MET A 1 16.47 -9.83 0.12
CA MET A 1 15.14 -9.25 0.46
C MET A 1 14.21 -10.36 0.92
N ILE A 2 13.50 -10.17 2.02
CA ILE A 2 12.39 -11.01 2.48
C ILE A 2 11.09 -10.24 2.32
N VAL A 3 10.03 -10.93 1.87
CA VAL A 3 8.67 -10.39 1.84
C VAL A 3 7.75 -11.37 2.55
N LEU A 4 7.05 -10.89 3.55
CA LEU A 4 6.04 -11.62 4.29
C LEU A 4 4.70 -10.90 4.15
N SER A 5 3.61 -11.64 4.22
CA SER A 5 2.26 -11.07 4.14
C SER A 5 1.34 -11.67 5.20
N ASN A 6 0.41 -10.88 5.65
CA ASN A 6 -0.73 -11.33 6.42
C ASN A 6 -1.99 -10.62 5.91
N THR A 7 -3.11 -11.31 5.93
CA THR A 7 -4.39 -10.77 5.43
C THR A 7 -5.41 -10.83 6.55
N GLY A 8 -6.13 -9.75 6.79
CA GLY A 8 -7.10 -9.73 7.88
C GLY A 8 -7.95 -8.46 7.92
N GLY A 9 -8.52 -8.22 9.09
CA GLY A 9 -9.46 -7.13 9.28
C GLY A 9 -10.82 -7.36 8.62
N ILE A 10 -11.75 -6.44 8.84
CA ILE A 10 -13.13 -6.57 8.34
C ILE A 10 -13.25 -6.41 6.82
N ALA A 11 -12.24 -5.80 6.17
CA ALA A 11 -12.19 -5.63 4.72
C ALA A 11 -11.31 -6.67 4.02
N VAL A 12 -10.69 -7.61 4.77
CA VAL A 12 -9.80 -8.66 4.24
C VAL A 12 -8.63 -8.01 3.47
N THR A 13 -7.97 -7.06 4.13
CA THR A 13 -6.87 -6.25 3.56
C THR A 13 -5.52 -6.91 3.83
N ASN A 14 -4.60 -6.79 2.88
CA ASN A 14 -3.25 -7.31 2.98
C ASN A 14 -2.33 -6.29 3.68
N ALA A 15 -1.51 -6.78 4.61
CA ALA A 15 -0.32 -6.10 5.09
C ALA A 15 0.91 -6.85 4.60
N PHE A 16 1.98 -6.10 4.32
CA PHE A 16 3.25 -6.71 3.92
C PHE A 16 4.39 -6.23 4.82
N LEU A 17 5.31 -7.13 5.12
CA LEU A 17 6.61 -6.79 5.69
C LEU A 17 7.66 -7.01 4.60
N VAL A 18 8.44 -5.99 4.31
CA VAL A 18 9.61 -6.09 3.44
C VAL A 18 10.86 -5.84 4.28
N ALA A 19 11.81 -6.77 4.24
CA ALA A 19 13.04 -6.68 5.01
C ALA A 19 14.27 -6.88 4.14
N ASP A 20 15.31 -6.12 4.46
CA ASP A 20 16.66 -6.31 3.98
C ASP A 20 17.43 -7.16 4.99
N GLU A 21 17.90 -8.33 4.56
CA GLU A 21 18.60 -9.30 5.43
C GLU A 21 19.98 -8.82 5.85
N ASP A 22 20.66 -8.04 5.00
CA ASP A 22 22.02 -7.59 5.27
C ASP A 22 22.05 -6.48 6.32
N SER A 23 21.17 -5.49 6.19
CA SER A 23 21.04 -4.36 7.14
C SER A 23 20.18 -4.69 8.36
N ARG A 24 19.39 -5.76 8.31
CA ARG A 24 18.37 -6.12 9.32
C ARG A 24 17.27 -5.08 9.50
N GLN A 25 17.08 -4.20 8.53
CA GLN A 25 16.00 -3.24 8.52
C GLN A 25 14.76 -3.80 7.82
N ALA A 26 13.57 -3.43 8.31
CA ALA A 26 12.30 -3.80 7.72
C ALA A 26 11.30 -2.65 7.74
N VAL A 27 10.32 -2.71 6.86
CA VAL A 27 9.18 -1.79 6.78
C VAL A 27 7.90 -2.59 6.66
N ILE A 28 6.87 -2.14 7.37
CA ILE A 28 5.49 -2.62 7.18
C ILE A 28 4.82 -1.72 6.14
N PHE A 29 4.12 -2.34 5.19
CA PHE A 29 3.24 -1.68 4.22
C PHE A 29 1.80 -1.97 4.58
N ASP A 30 1.05 -0.93 4.85
CA ASP A 30 -0.32 -0.92 5.36
C ASP A 30 -0.50 -1.69 6.69
N ALA A 31 -1.49 -1.31 7.45
CA ALA A 31 -1.74 -1.85 8.78
C ALA A 31 -3.24 -2.08 9.01
N PRO A 32 -3.82 -3.12 8.40
CA PRO A 32 -5.20 -3.51 8.63
C PRO A 32 -5.46 -3.92 10.09
N ASN A 33 -6.71 -3.79 10.53
CA ASN A 33 -7.14 -4.20 11.86
C ASN A 33 -6.83 -5.68 12.14
N ASP A 34 -6.26 -5.99 13.31
CA ASP A 34 -5.88 -7.32 13.78
C ASP A 34 -4.98 -8.10 12.81
N THR A 35 -4.14 -7.40 12.05
CA THR A 35 -3.39 -8.04 10.95
C THR A 35 -1.88 -7.95 11.11
N VAL A 36 -1.33 -6.85 11.65
CA VAL A 36 0.13 -6.66 11.67
C VAL A 36 0.84 -7.45 12.76
N GLY A 37 0.15 -7.87 13.81
CA GLY A 37 0.76 -8.59 14.96
C GLY A 37 1.69 -9.74 14.56
N PRO A 38 1.24 -10.73 13.78
CA PRO A 38 2.10 -11.84 13.32
C PRO A 38 3.33 -11.38 12.51
N LEU A 39 3.21 -10.32 11.69
CA LEU A 39 4.35 -9.78 10.94
C LEU A 39 5.38 -9.13 11.87
N LEU A 40 4.93 -8.42 12.90
CA LEU A 40 5.80 -7.81 13.90
C LEU A 40 6.48 -8.85 14.80
N ASP A 41 5.79 -9.94 15.13
CA ASP A 41 6.37 -11.07 15.87
C ASP A 41 7.43 -11.77 15.03
N GLU A 42 7.19 -11.97 13.75
CA GLU A 42 8.17 -12.55 12.82
C GLU A 42 9.38 -11.62 12.65
N ALA A 43 9.17 -10.30 12.51
CA ALA A 43 10.26 -9.34 12.48
C ALA A 43 11.14 -9.43 13.74
N ALA A 44 10.52 -9.43 14.92
CA ALA A 44 11.23 -9.52 16.19
C ALA A 44 11.98 -10.84 16.34
N SER A 45 11.36 -11.99 15.99
CA SER A 45 11.97 -13.32 16.07
C SER A 45 13.20 -13.45 15.19
N ARG A 46 13.18 -12.81 14.02
CA ARG A 46 14.31 -12.76 13.08
C ARG A 46 15.33 -11.67 13.40
N GLY A 47 15.07 -10.82 14.39
CA GLY A 47 15.93 -9.70 14.76
C GLY A 47 15.96 -8.59 13.71
N PHE A 48 14.85 -8.35 13.01
CA PHE A 48 14.67 -7.18 12.15
C PHE A 48 14.24 -5.97 12.98
N ASP A 49 14.82 -4.82 12.65
CA ASP A 49 14.38 -3.51 13.15
C ASP A 49 13.34 -2.93 12.17
N VAL A 50 12.10 -2.80 12.63
CA VAL A 50 11.03 -2.19 11.83
C VAL A 50 11.18 -0.67 11.90
N ILE A 51 11.76 -0.08 10.85
CA ILE A 51 12.08 1.35 10.76
C ILE A 51 10.91 2.21 10.29
N GLY A 52 9.84 1.60 9.76
CA GLY A 52 8.71 2.36 9.23
C GLY A 52 7.43 1.57 9.02
N LEU A 53 6.34 2.31 9.00
CA LEU A 53 5.06 1.94 8.43
C LEU A 53 4.82 2.87 7.24
N TRP A 54 4.85 2.33 6.02
CA TRP A 54 4.64 3.09 4.79
C TRP A 54 3.25 2.77 4.25
N LEU A 55 2.36 3.75 4.30
CA LEU A 55 0.97 3.60 3.91
C LEU A 55 0.80 3.84 2.41
N THR A 56 0.05 2.98 1.75
CA THR A 56 -0.33 3.19 0.34
C THR A 56 -1.35 4.31 0.22
N HIS A 57 -2.29 4.37 1.17
CA HIS A 57 -3.31 5.41 1.25
C HIS A 57 -3.96 5.44 2.65
N GLY A 58 -4.92 6.35 2.86
CA GLY A 58 -5.47 6.65 4.19
C GLY A 58 -6.80 5.98 4.54
N HIS A 59 -7.30 5.00 3.78
CA HIS A 59 -8.55 4.34 4.16
C HIS A 59 -8.39 3.54 5.45
N PHE A 60 -9.48 3.47 6.21
CA PHE A 60 -9.50 2.92 7.57
C PHE A 60 -8.89 1.51 7.66
N ASP A 61 -9.13 0.70 6.65
CA ASP A 61 -8.68 -0.68 6.57
C ASP A 61 -7.20 -0.84 6.18
N HIS A 62 -6.54 0.24 5.77
CA HIS A 62 -5.08 0.28 5.54
C HIS A 62 -4.31 0.93 6.69
N VAL A 63 -5.00 1.61 7.62
CA VAL A 63 -4.33 2.37 8.69
C VAL A 63 -4.70 1.91 10.10
N ALA A 64 -5.62 0.97 10.26
CA ALA A 64 -6.26 0.65 11.54
C ALA A 64 -5.26 0.29 12.65
N ASP A 65 -4.25 -0.52 12.34
CA ASP A 65 -3.26 -1.01 13.32
C ASP A 65 -1.97 -0.15 13.34
N HIS A 66 -1.99 1.10 12.80
CA HIS A 66 -0.80 1.95 12.84
C HIS A 66 -0.21 2.10 14.26
N ALA A 67 -1.08 2.15 15.28
CA ALA A 67 -0.66 2.26 16.66
C ALA A 67 0.02 0.99 17.18
N VAL A 68 -0.40 -0.19 16.72
CA VAL A 68 0.24 -1.48 17.06
C VAL A 68 1.69 -1.51 16.57
N VAL A 69 1.92 -1.05 15.33
CA VAL A 69 3.28 -0.96 14.76
C VAL A 69 4.15 -0.03 15.60
N THR A 70 3.67 1.20 15.87
CA THR A 70 4.47 2.22 16.56
C THR A 70 4.61 1.99 18.07
N GLN A 71 3.73 1.23 18.68
CA GLN A 71 3.91 0.78 20.08
C GLN A 71 4.98 -0.32 20.17
N ARG A 72 5.00 -1.24 19.21
CA ARG A 72 5.98 -2.34 19.19
C ARG A 72 7.37 -1.86 18.76
N PHE A 73 7.43 -0.94 17.80
CA PHE A 73 8.65 -0.33 17.27
C PHE A 73 8.54 1.20 17.32
N PRO A 74 8.86 1.82 18.49
CA PRO A 74 8.63 3.27 18.69
C PRO A 74 9.45 4.19 17.78
N ALA A 75 10.53 3.67 17.17
CA ALA A 75 11.34 4.42 16.20
C ALA A 75 10.75 4.38 14.77
N ALA A 76 9.78 3.48 14.51
CA ALA A 76 9.16 3.34 13.20
C ALA A 76 8.43 4.62 12.79
N LYS A 77 8.76 5.15 11.60
CA LYS A 77 8.15 6.36 11.03
C LYS A 77 6.93 6.00 10.20
N VAL A 78 5.81 6.66 10.48
CA VAL A 78 4.59 6.51 9.67
C VAL A 78 4.64 7.51 8.52
N LEU A 79 4.72 6.98 7.29
CA LEU A 79 4.75 7.78 6.06
C LEU A 79 3.46 7.59 5.27
N ILE A 80 2.95 8.68 4.70
CA ILE A 80 1.76 8.69 3.85
C ILE A 80 1.88 9.84 2.84
N HIS A 81 1.16 9.80 1.75
CA HIS A 81 1.06 10.97 0.89
C HIS A 81 0.22 12.08 1.56
N ARG A 82 0.64 13.35 1.42
CA ARG A 82 0.03 14.51 2.08
C ARG A 82 -1.49 14.63 1.88
N LEU A 83 -1.98 14.27 0.70
CA LEU A 83 -3.41 14.35 0.38
C LEU A 83 -4.27 13.34 1.15
N ASP A 84 -3.68 12.28 1.70
CA ASP A 84 -4.39 11.26 2.48
C ASP A 84 -4.16 11.39 4.00
N GLU A 85 -3.26 12.29 4.46
CA GLU A 85 -3.06 12.53 5.89
C GLU A 85 -4.34 12.90 6.65
N PRO A 86 -5.30 13.68 6.09
CA PRO A 86 -6.56 13.96 6.79
C PRO A 86 -7.33 12.70 7.20
N LYS A 87 -7.19 11.59 6.43
CA LYS A 87 -7.82 10.31 6.78
C LYS A 87 -7.09 9.62 7.95
N LEU A 88 -5.77 9.78 8.06
CA LEU A 88 -5.00 9.29 9.21
C LEU A 88 -5.28 10.10 10.49
N GLN A 89 -5.56 11.40 10.34
CA GLN A 89 -5.94 12.27 11.45
C GLN A 89 -7.39 12.06 11.91
N GLN A 90 -8.26 11.57 11.00
CA GLN A 90 -9.66 11.26 11.28
C GLN A 90 -10.02 9.88 10.71
N PRO A 91 -9.43 8.78 11.23
CA PRO A 91 -9.49 7.46 10.63
C PRO A 91 -10.84 6.77 10.91
N GLN A 92 -11.92 7.33 10.43
CA GLN A 92 -13.28 6.79 10.60
C GLN A 92 -13.83 6.31 9.25
N SER A 93 -14.60 5.24 9.27
CA SER A 93 -15.45 4.92 8.13
C SER A 93 -16.63 5.90 8.10
N LYS A 94 -16.83 6.58 6.97
CA LYS A 94 -18.00 7.44 6.74
C LYS A 94 -19.26 6.66 6.36
N PHE A 95 -19.12 5.36 6.10
CA PHE A 95 -20.21 4.53 5.55
C PHE A 95 -20.88 3.62 6.58
N PHE A 96 -20.15 3.21 7.60
CA PHE A 96 -20.66 2.35 8.67
C PHE A 96 -19.82 2.55 9.94
N PRO A 97 -20.41 2.36 11.14
CA PRO A 97 -19.63 2.41 12.37
C PRO A 97 -18.64 1.25 12.43
N LEU A 98 -17.38 1.54 12.72
CA LEU A 98 -16.38 0.51 12.95
C LEU A 98 -16.61 -0.14 14.33
N PRO A 99 -16.41 -1.45 14.47
CA PRO A 99 -16.51 -2.15 15.75
C PRO A 99 -15.30 -1.91 16.66
N PHE A 100 -14.35 -1.08 16.25
CA PHE A 100 -13.13 -0.71 16.95
C PHE A 100 -12.82 0.76 16.74
N VAL A 101 -11.97 1.30 17.61
CA VAL A 101 -11.48 2.69 17.51
C VAL A 101 -10.09 2.69 16.88
N ILE A 102 -9.90 3.51 15.86
CA ILE A 102 -8.59 3.80 15.30
C ILE A 102 -8.10 5.11 15.90
N PRO A 103 -6.96 5.15 16.63
CA PRO A 103 -6.45 6.39 17.19
C PRO A 103 -6.12 7.39 16.07
N ALA A 104 -6.47 8.65 16.27
CA ALA A 104 -6.05 9.71 15.35
C ALA A 104 -4.54 9.93 15.45
N ARG A 105 -3.88 10.16 14.32
CA ARG A 105 -2.43 10.40 14.25
C ARG A 105 -2.09 11.38 13.13
N SER A 106 -1.05 12.21 13.32
CA SER A 106 -0.35 12.87 12.23
C SER A 106 0.76 11.97 11.70
N ALA A 107 1.07 12.09 10.41
CA ALA A 107 2.20 11.40 9.80
C ALA A 107 3.54 11.91 10.38
N ASP A 108 4.57 11.05 10.40
CA ASP A 108 5.94 11.45 10.74
C ASP A 108 6.68 12.04 9.53
N GLY A 109 6.14 11.84 8.33
CA GLY A 109 6.66 12.38 7.09
C GLY A 109 5.76 12.05 5.91
N TYR A 110 6.08 12.66 4.77
CA TYR A 110 5.29 12.48 3.56
C TYR A 110 6.11 11.83 2.46
N VAL A 111 5.41 11.08 1.61
CA VAL A 111 5.96 10.51 0.39
C VAL A 111 5.43 11.28 -0.81
N GLU A 112 6.28 11.42 -1.82
CA GLU A 112 5.97 12.16 -3.04
C GLU A 112 6.33 11.33 -4.28
N ASP A 113 5.73 11.66 -5.41
CA ASP A 113 5.99 10.99 -6.68
C ASP A 113 7.47 11.02 -7.08
N GLY A 114 7.99 9.87 -7.51
CA GLY A 114 9.39 9.71 -7.92
C GLY A 114 10.41 9.68 -6.78
N GLN A 115 9.98 9.87 -5.53
CA GLN A 115 10.86 9.76 -4.37
C GLN A 115 11.42 8.34 -4.25
N THR A 116 12.71 8.23 -3.95
CA THR A 116 13.34 6.96 -3.59
C THR A 116 13.46 6.88 -2.07
N LEU A 117 12.95 5.79 -1.50
CA LEU A 117 13.07 5.42 -0.10
C LEU A 117 13.97 4.18 0.02
N HIS A 118 14.57 3.98 1.19
CA HIS A 118 15.49 2.87 1.42
C HIS A 118 15.05 2.02 2.61
N ILE A 119 15.21 0.70 2.44
CA ILE A 119 15.15 -0.29 3.52
C ILE A 119 16.53 -0.98 3.47
N GLY A 120 17.48 -0.46 4.24
CA GLY A 120 18.87 -0.87 4.09
C GLY A 120 19.40 -0.64 2.69
N GLY A 121 19.79 -1.71 2.01
CA GLY A 121 20.25 -1.68 0.62
C GLY A 121 19.13 -1.76 -0.43
N LEU A 122 17.87 -1.95 -0.02
CA LEU A 122 16.75 -2.02 -0.96
C LEU A 122 16.24 -0.63 -1.31
N GLU A 123 16.05 -0.36 -2.60
CA GLU A 123 15.45 0.88 -3.11
C GLU A 123 13.98 0.68 -3.45
N ALA A 124 13.10 1.50 -2.86
CA ALA A 124 11.69 1.59 -3.18
C ALA A 124 11.37 2.94 -3.81
N ARG A 125 10.87 2.97 -5.03
CA ARG A 125 10.42 4.17 -5.72
C ARG A 125 8.94 4.39 -5.49
N VAL A 126 8.57 5.56 -5.00
CA VAL A 126 7.19 5.97 -4.83
C VAL A 126 6.60 6.33 -6.19
N ILE A 127 5.44 5.77 -6.49
CA ILE A 127 4.65 6.10 -7.69
C ILE A 127 3.33 6.67 -7.20
N PHE A 128 3.07 7.95 -7.46
CA PHE A 128 1.80 8.58 -7.14
C PHE A 128 0.71 8.10 -8.11
N THR A 129 -0.35 7.52 -7.58
CA THR A 129 -1.39 6.81 -8.33
C THR A 129 -2.78 7.17 -7.80
N PRO A 130 -3.17 8.46 -7.88
CA PRO A 130 -4.47 8.91 -7.38
C PRO A 130 -5.63 8.29 -8.16
N GLY A 131 -6.80 8.30 -7.54
CA GLY A 131 -8.05 7.87 -8.14
C GLY A 131 -8.94 7.10 -7.18
N HIS A 132 -8.47 6.02 -6.58
CA HIS A 132 -9.17 5.34 -5.47
C HIS A 132 -9.23 6.24 -4.22
N SER A 133 -8.10 6.87 -3.90
CA SER A 133 -8.02 7.99 -2.96
C SER A 133 -7.14 9.10 -3.54
N PRO A 134 -7.27 10.36 -3.06
CA PRO A 134 -6.49 11.49 -3.57
C PRO A 134 -4.99 11.33 -3.38
N GLY A 135 -4.57 10.68 -2.28
CA GLY A 135 -3.18 10.49 -1.90
C GLY A 135 -2.65 9.09 -2.11
N HIS A 136 -3.31 8.25 -2.92
CA HIS A 136 -2.85 6.89 -3.15
C HIS A 136 -1.47 6.86 -3.81
N VAL A 137 -0.59 5.99 -3.27
CA VAL A 137 0.74 5.71 -3.82
C VAL A 137 1.00 4.21 -3.87
N MET A 138 1.91 3.82 -4.75
CA MET A 138 2.49 2.48 -4.84
C MET A 138 3.98 2.57 -4.54
N TYR A 139 4.57 1.46 -4.08
CA TYR A 139 6.01 1.36 -3.82
C TYR A 139 6.62 0.30 -4.72
N HIS A 140 7.45 0.74 -5.66
CA HIS A 140 8.09 -0.10 -6.65
C HIS A 140 9.54 -0.39 -6.28
N PHE A 141 9.90 -1.66 -6.20
CA PHE A 141 11.25 -2.17 -6.04
C PHE A 141 11.76 -2.66 -7.40
N PRO A 142 12.43 -1.81 -8.19
CA PRO A 142 12.73 -2.12 -9.60
C PRO A 142 13.68 -3.30 -9.75
N GLU A 143 14.70 -3.42 -8.92
CA GLU A 143 15.66 -4.54 -9.00
C GLU A 143 15.02 -5.89 -8.66
N GLN A 144 14.07 -5.90 -7.72
CA GLN A 144 13.35 -7.10 -7.31
C GLN A 144 12.11 -7.36 -8.15
N ARG A 145 11.77 -6.43 -9.07
CA ARG A 145 10.55 -6.48 -9.88
C ARG A 145 9.29 -6.69 -9.02
N LEU A 146 9.22 -5.95 -7.92
CA LEU A 146 8.12 -6.04 -6.95
C LEU A 146 7.42 -4.70 -6.84
N LEU A 147 6.09 -4.72 -6.72
CA LEU A 147 5.25 -3.54 -6.57
C LEU A 147 4.24 -3.77 -5.45
N ILE A 148 4.36 -2.99 -4.37
CA ILE A 148 3.30 -2.89 -3.35
C ILE A 148 2.22 -1.99 -3.93
N GLY A 149 1.05 -2.54 -4.18
CA GLY A 149 0.05 -1.98 -5.07
C GLY A 149 -1.03 -1.15 -4.41
N GLY A 150 -1.27 -1.32 -3.10
CA GLY A 150 -2.47 -0.76 -2.50
C GLY A 150 -3.72 -1.13 -3.31
N ASP A 151 -4.61 -0.18 -3.47
CA ASP A 151 -5.91 -0.36 -4.11
C ASP A 151 -6.01 0.24 -5.52
N LEU A 152 -4.90 0.36 -6.25
CA LEU A 152 -5.00 0.74 -7.65
C LEU A 152 -5.50 -0.42 -8.51
N ILE A 153 -4.77 -1.54 -8.49
CA ILE A 153 -5.08 -2.77 -9.23
C ILE A 153 -5.17 -3.90 -8.22
N ILE A 154 -6.32 -4.53 -8.18
CA ILE A 154 -6.64 -5.68 -7.35
C ILE A 154 -6.82 -6.88 -8.29
N CYS A 155 -6.49 -8.10 -7.88
CA CYS A 155 -6.57 -9.28 -8.73
C CYS A 155 -7.90 -9.36 -9.50
N GLY A 156 -7.86 -9.13 -10.82
CA GLY A 156 -9.02 -9.10 -11.70
C GLY A 156 -10.00 -7.92 -11.55
N ALA A 157 -9.67 -6.95 -10.68
CA ALA A 157 -10.46 -5.76 -10.40
C ALA A 157 -9.56 -4.53 -10.25
N VAL A 158 -10.13 -3.41 -9.88
CA VAL A 158 -9.43 -2.15 -9.52
C VAL A 158 -10.09 -1.54 -8.30
N GLY A 159 -9.40 -0.63 -7.62
CA GLY A 159 -9.95 0.12 -6.51
C GLY A 159 -11.25 0.82 -6.89
N ARG A 160 -12.21 0.82 -5.96
CA ARG A 160 -13.50 1.48 -6.17
C ARG A 160 -13.35 2.98 -6.31
N THR A 161 -14.22 3.59 -7.11
CA THR A 161 -14.25 5.04 -7.36
C THR A 161 -15.63 5.66 -7.12
N ASP A 162 -16.44 5.00 -6.32
CA ASP A 162 -17.75 5.50 -5.87
C ASP A 162 -17.68 6.15 -4.47
N LEU A 163 -16.47 6.41 -3.97
CA LEU A 163 -16.22 7.14 -2.73
C LEU A 163 -16.24 8.65 -2.99
N PRO A 164 -16.59 9.48 -1.98
CA PRO A 164 -16.78 10.94 -2.19
C PRO A 164 -15.54 11.69 -2.68
N ASP A 165 -14.35 11.17 -2.41
CA ASP A 165 -13.05 11.77 -2.72
C ASP A 165 -12.25 10.98 -3.76
N SER A 166 -12.88 9.99 -4.40
CA SER A 166 -12.29 9.23 -5.50
C SER A 166 -12.52 9.91 -6.86
N ASP A 167 -11.67 9.60 -7.83
CA ASP A 167 -11.71 10.13 -9.20
C ASP A 167 -11.45 9.00 -10.21
N PRO A 168 -12.50 8.55 -10.94
CA PRO A 168 -12.35 7.50 -11.94
C PRO A 168 -11.37 7.84 -13.06
N ALA A 169 -11.31 9.10 -13.49
CA ALA A 169 -10.42 9.50 -14.57
C ALA A 169 -8.95 9.50 -14.13
N ALA A 170 -8.69 9.91 -12.88
CA ALA A 170 -7.38 9.81 -12.27
C ALA A 170 -6.97 8.34 -12.06
N LEU A 171 -7.90 7.45 -11.67
CA LEU A 171 -7.64 6.01 -11.55
C LEU A 171 -7.19 5.43 -12.88
N ASP A 172 -7.90 5.70 -13.96
CA ASP A 172 -7.55 5.23 -15.30
C ASP A 172 -6.18 5.75 -15.75
N ALA A 173 -5.86 7.02 -15.48
CA ALA A 173 -4.54 7.60 -15.77
C ALA A 173 -3.42 6.91 -14.96
N SER A 174 -3.68 6.62 -13.70
CA SER A 174 -2.76 5.91 -12.80
C SER A 174 -2.52 4.47 -13.27
N ILE A 175 -3.57 3.76 -13.69
CA ILE A 175 -3.45 2.42 -14.27
C ILE A 175 -2.57 2.45 -15.53
N ARG A 176 -2.84 3.37 -16.47
CA ARG A 176 -2.01 3.50 -17.69
C ARG A 176 -0.55 3.73 -17.37
N ARG A 177 -0.27 4.58 -16.38
CA ARG A 177 1.10 4.86 -15.94
C ARG A 177 1.79 3.61 -15.41
N VAL A 178 1.15 2.88 -14.51
CA VAL A 178 1.71 1.66 -13.89
C VAL A 178 1.90 0.55 -14.92
N MET A 179 1.03 0.47 -15.93
CA MET A 179 1.16 -0.49 -17.02
C MET A 179 2.33 -0.21 -17.98
N GLN A 180 3.10 0.88 -17.79
CA GLN A 180 4.39 1.07 -18.48
C GLN A 180 5.54 0.32 -17.79
N LEU A 181 5.35 -0.17 -16.58
CA LEU A 181 6.34 -1.00 -15.89
C LEU A 181 6.48 -2.37 -16.58
N PRO A 182 7.62 -3.07 -16.39
CA PRO A 182 7.82 -4.39 -16.93
C PRO A 182 6.69 -5.35 -16.55
N GLY A 183 6.15 -6.08 -17.52
CA GLY A 183 5.03 -7.01 -17.29
C GLY A 183 5.34 -8.10 -16.27
N SER A 184 6.62 -8.48 -16.13
CA SER A 184 7.11 -9.44 -15.13
C SER A 184 7.12 -8.90 -13.69
N THR A 185 6.77 -7.62 -13.48
CA THR A 185 6.69 -7.04 -12.13
C THR A 185 5.60 -7.74 -11.33
N GLN A 186 5.97 -8.30 -10.20
CA GLN A 186 5.05 -8.93 -9.25
C GLN A 186 4.24 -7.83 -8.56
N LEU A 187 2.92 -7.95 -8.58
CA LEU A 187 1.99 -7.06 -7.91
C LEU A 187 1.52 -7.68 -6.59
N LEU A 188 1.70 -6.95 -5.51
CA LEU A 188 1.18 -7.25 -4.18
C LEU A 188 0.06 -6.23 -3.88
N PRO A 189 -1.21 -6.58 -4.14
CA PRO A 189 -2.34 -5.65 -4.01
C PRO A 189 -2.78 -5.49 -2.56
N GLY A 190 -3.53 -4.43 -2.26
CA GLY A 190 -4.16 -4.23 -0.95
C GLY A 190 -5.20 -5.28 -0.61
N HIS A 191 -5.85 -5.87 -1.61
CA HIS A 191 -6.83 -6.95 -1.44
C HIS A 191 -6.61 -8.08 -2.44
N GLY A 192 -7.02 -9.30 -2.04
CA GLY A 192 -6.94 -10.48 -2.90
C GLY A 192 -5.53 -11.05 -3.01
N HIS A 193 -5.26 -11.75 -4.11
CA HIS A 193 -4.04 -12.51 -4.28
C HIS A 193 -2.95 -11.73 -5.03
N PRO A 194 -1.66 -12.01 -4.77
CA PRO A 194 -0.56 -11.52 -5.61
C PRO A 194 -0.72 -11.95 -7.07
N GLY A 195 -0.24 -11.10 -7.97
CA GLY A 195 -0.27 -11.36 -9.41
C GLY A 195 0.95 -10.76 -10.11
N THR A 196 0.85 -10.55 -11.42
CA THR A 196 1.83 -9.80 -12.21
C THR A 196 1.14 -8.76 -13.07
N LEU A 197 1.85 -7.69 -13.41
CA LEU A 197 1.28 -6.66 -14.30
C LEU A 197 0.93 -7.22 -15.69
N GLU A 198 1.66 -8.24 -16.16
CA GLU A 198 1.32 -8.92 -17.42
C GLU A 198 0.00 -9.69 -17.33
N HIS A 199 -0.24 -10.38 -16.20
CA HIS A 199 -1.50 -11.07 -15.98
C HIS A 199 -2.68 -10.10 -15.96
N GLU A 200 -2.56 -8.99 -15.20
CA GLU A 200 -3.59 -7.97 -15.10
C GLU A 200 -3.86 -7.30 -16.46
N ARG A 201 -2.82 -7.02 -17.25
CA ARG A 201 -2.97 -6.49 -18.61
C ARG A 201 -3.75 -7.42 -19.52
N LYS A 202 -3.57 -8.74 -19.39
CA LYS A 202 -4.22 -9.74 -20.24
C LYS A 202 -5.63 -10.11 -19.79
N HIS A 203 -5.91 -10.09 -18.48
CA HIS A 203 -7.11 -10.72 -17.91
C HIS A 203 -7.99 -9.78 -17.11
N ASN A 204 -7.48 -8.62 -16.68
CA ASN A 204 -8.27 -7.64 -15.93
C ASN A 204 -8.98 -6.69 -16.90
N ARG A 205 -10.29 -6.84 -17.03
CA ARG A 205 -11.11 -6.03 -17.94
C ARG A 205 -11.04 -4.53 -17.67
N TYR A 206 -10.87 -4.13 -16.40
CA TYR A 206 -10.79 -2.71 -16.02
C TYR A 206 -9.44 -2.10 -16.46
N VAL A 207 -8.37 -2.87 -16.32
CA VAL A 207 -7.05 -2.48 -16.82
C VAL A 207 -7.07 -2.35 -18.34
N GLN A 208 -7.69 -3.29 -19.06
CA GLN A 208 -7.85 -3.23 -20.52
C GLN A 208 -8.63 -2.00 -20.94
N GLN A 209 -9.77 -1.73 -20.29
CA GLN A 209 -10.59 -0.56 -20.54
C GLN A 209 -9.82 0.74 -20.30
N ALA A 210 -9.07 0.86 -19.20
CA ALA A 210 -8.27 2.04 -18.90
C ALA A 210 -7.19 2.31 -19.98
N ILE A 211 -6.58 1.26 -20.53
CA ILE A 211 -5.58 1.38 -21.60
C ILE A 211 -6.23 1.81 -22.93
N GLU A 212 -7.38 1.23 -23.30
CA GLU A 212 -8.07 1.50 -24.56
C GLU A 212 -8.63 2.92 -24.64
N THR A 213 -9.11 3.48 -23.52
CA THR A 213 -9.68 4.84 -23.45
C THR A 213 -8.67 5.93 -23.86
N SER A 214 -7.37 5.66 -23.79
CA SER A 214 -6.30 6.57 -24.23
C SER A 214 -6.07 6.59 -25.75
N SER A 215 -6.65 5.66 -26.49
CA SER A 215 -6.42 5.51 -27.95
C SER A 215 -7.49 6.23 -28.80
N ARG A 216 -8.40 6.93 -28.16
CA ARG A 216 -9.44 7.78 -28.77
C ARG A 216 -9.20 9.25 -28.49
#